data_f70a84a6e9ae9c477fb3e89fe4915564
#
_entry.id   f70a84a6e9ae9c477fb3e89fe4915564
#
_cell.length_a   1.000
_cell.length_b   1.000
_cell.length_c   1.000
_cell.angle_alpha   90.00
_cell.angle_beta   90.00
_cell.angle_gamma   90.00
#
_symmetry.space_group_name_H-M   'P 1'
#
loop_
_entity.id
_entity.type
_entity.pdbx_description
1 polymer ?
#
loop_
_entity_poly.entity_id
_entity_poly.type
_entity_poly.pdbx_seq_one_letter_code
_entity_poly.pdbx_strand_id
1 'polypeptide(L)'
;MNYSLLRGLRVAAFVGLLAPLASSSGITNWAGRRPAATPAAPAARPLQGAKPDPAVIAQFGLYNDAKLQSLISARGKAMTAVSDRPGDYGFTIVDSPVINAFATPDGHVYFTRGIMAYFNNEAQFSGVLGHELGHITAQHGKKQQTRGTIAGIGMILGQVLAPKLMQSIGGVAQEVVGLGMLKYSRNDENEADGLGVKYSTKIGYDASYMADFFQTLQRTEEQSGSSIPTFLSTHPNSADRYTRVKQLAAQAKQSAGRKTYTVNRDTYLRSIEGLTFGEDPRQGFVENSVFYHPDLKFRFPIPSGWKSQNSPDKFQMQEPNGKALLVFLGAGGSSLDEAATSLAKAVGVTNAQAQKTTINGFPALVFEGDQQAQDQQSTPAHVLAQLIQDGNSIFAFVGLAAATSFSTYAPQFQQAAQGYARLTEASKLSRQPEHLHIRTATGTQTLASALASAGVPAKRNNEMAILNGMQITDRLPKGTLYKVVGK
;
A
#
# COMPACT_ATOMS: atom_id res chain seq x y z
N MET A 1 -35.59 38.33 -18.66
CA MET A 1 -35.11 39.62 -18.13
C MET A 1 -33.70 39.36 -17.68
N ASN A 2 -32.63 39.51 -18.51
CA ASN A 2 -31.87 40.74 -18.79
C ASN A 2 -31.16 41.24 -17.52
N TYR A 3 -29.87 41.49 -17.39
CA TYR A 3 -28.65 41.73 -18.20
C TYR A 3 -27.47 41.63 -17.20
N SER A 4 -26.32 41.01 -17.47
CA SER A 4 -25.06 41.48 -18.11
C SER A 4 -24.40 42.74 -17.53
N LEU A 5 -23.07 42.64 -17.29
CA LEU A 5 -21.98 43.57 -17.55
C LEU A 5 -20.79 43.21 -16.60
N LEU A 6 -19.69 42.61 -17.04
CA LEU A 6 -18.58 43.09 -17.88
C LEU A 6 -17.74 44.25 -17.31
N ARG A 7 -16.45 44.03 -17.31
CA ARG A 7 -15.24 44.87 -17.36
C ARG A 7 -14.32 44.70 -16.15
N GLY A 8 -13.04 44.50 -16.24
CA GLY A 8 -12.12 44.51 -17.38
C GLY A 8 -10.69 44.70 -16.85
N LEU A 9 -9.82 43.95 -17.42
CA LEU A 9 -8.43 44.19 -17.76
C LEU A 9 -7.59 45.24 -17.02
N ARG A 10 -6.33 44.91 -16.70
CA ARG A 10 -5.15 45.55 -17.31
C ARG A 10 -3.91 44.70 -17.23
N VAL A 11 -3.35 44.39 -18.40
CA VAL A 11 -2.02 43.90 -18.70
C VAL A 11 -1.01 45.04 -18.49
N ALA A 12 0.15 44.79 -17.91
CA ALA A 12 1.31 45.69 -18.03
C ALA A 12 2.48 44.87 -18.58
N ALA A 13 2.77 45.16 -19.84
CA ALA A 13 4.00 44.80 -20.53
C ALA A 13 5.13 45.70 -20.05
N PHE A 14 6.34 45.12 -19.83
CA PHE A 14 7.57 45.89 -19.77
C PHE A 14 8.47 45.53 -20.93
N VAL A 15 8.75 46.57 -21.72
CA VAL A 15 9.54 46.60 -22.93
C VAL A 15 11.01 46.80 -22.57
N GLY A 16 11.85 46.19 -23.32
CA GLY A 16 13.24 46.03 -23.45
C GLY A 16 14.21 47.18 -23.25
N LEU A 17 15.44 46.80 -23.23
CA LEU A 17 16.57 47.65 -23.59
C LEU A 17 17.58 46.84 -24.42
N LEU A 18 17.68 47.26 -25.69
CA LEU A 18 18.74 46.93 -26.65
C LEU A 18 19.97 47.81 -26.35
N ALA A 19 21.15 47.29 -26.42
CA ALA A 19 22.39 48.02 -26.60
C ALA A 19 23.31 47.25 -27.57
N PRO A 20 24.26 47.91 -28.25
CA PRO A 20 24.43 47.74 -29.70
C PRO A 20 25.62 46.88 -30.14
N LEU A 21 25.54 46.49 -31.41
CA LEU A 21 26.54 45.82 -32.24
C LEU A 21 27.88 46.56 -32.35
N ALA A 22 28.96 45.82 -32.17
CA ALA A 22 30.27 46.16 -32.74
C ALA A 22 30.65 45.09 -33.75
N SER A 23 30.79 45.50 -34.98
CA SER A 23 31.25 44.72 -36.11
C SER A 23 32.76 44.53 -36.07
N SER A 24 33.27 43.32 -36.28
CA SER A 24 34.56 43.09 -36.89
C SER A 24 34.50 41.83 -37.75
N SER A 25 34.73 42.06 -39.02
CA SER A 25 34.92 41.11 -40.09
C SER A 25 36.16 40.26 -39.89
N GLY A 26 36.03 38.95 -40.06
CA GLY A 26 37.12 38.01 -40.12
C GLY A 26 36.65 36.70 -40.78
N ILE A 27 36.90 36.61 -42.08
CA ILE A 27 36.75 35.39 -42.89
C ILE A 27 37.88 34.45 -42.50
N THR A 28 37.60 33.23 -42.07
CA THR A 28 38.47 32.03 -42.40
C THR A 28 37.80 30.70 -41.96
N ASN A 29 37.84 29.77 -42.90
CA ASN A 29 37.89 28.31 -42.81
C ASN A 29 36.73 27.52 -42.25
N TRP A 30 35.96 27.04 -43.21
CA TRP A 30 35.10 25.88 -43.11
C TRP A 30 35.96 24.61 -43.07
N ALA A 31 36.20 24.07 -41.85
CA ALA A 31 36.73 22.72 -41.64
C ALA A 31 35.91 22.07 -40.52
N GLY A 32 35.23 21.00 -40.92
CA GLY A 32 34.43 20.03 -40.16
C GLY A 32 34.49 20.06 -38.61
N ARG A 33 33.53 20.69 -37.97
CA ARG A 33 33.22 20.38 -36.58
C ARG A 33 32.35 19.09 -36.54
N ARG A 34 32.94 18.00 -36.05
CA ARG A 34 32.15 16.86 -35.57
C ARG A 34 31.15 17.37 -34.52
N PRO A 35 29.87 16.94 -34.54
CA PRO A 35 28.96 17.28 -33.46
C PRO A 35 29.56 16.76 -32.16
N ALA A 36 29.58 17.62 -31.13
CA ALA A 36 29.98 17.24 -29.78
C ALA A 36 29.13 16.06 -29.35
N ALA A 37 29.77 14.99 -28.92
CA ALA A 37 29.06 13.83 -28.35
C ALA A 37 28.16 14.32 -27.22
N THR A 38 26.86 14.03 -27.30
CA THR A 38 25.92 14.24 -26.23
C THR A 38 26.50 13.57 -24.97
N PRO A 39 26.59 14.28 -23.82
CA PRO A 39 27.11 13.64 -22.62
C PRO A 39 26.29 12.41 -22.35
N ALA A 40 26.94 11.26 -22.18
CA ALA A 40 26.30 10.03 -21.77
C ALA A 40 25.52 10.29 -20.52
N ALA A 41 24.23 9.87 -20.49
CA ALA A 41 23.42 9.94 -19.30
C ALA A 41 24.20 9.32 -18.13
N PRO A 42 24.19 9.93 -16.92
CA PRO A 42 24.94 9.40 -15.80
C PRO A 42 24.55 7.95 -15.59
N ALA A 43 25.54 7.08 -15.47
CA ALA A 43 25.34 5.66 -15.23
C ALA A 43 24.39 5.49 -14.04
N ALA A 44 23.29 4.75 -14.24
CA ALA A 44 22.30 4.52 -13.20
C ALA A 44 23.01 3.95 -11.98
N ARG A 45 22.82 4.57 -10.80
CA ARG A 45 23.35 4.04 -9.54
C ARG A 45 22.93 2.58 -9.42
N PRO A 46 23.82 1.69 -8.93
CA PRO A 46 23.43 0.31 -8.63
C PRO A 46 22.21 0.30 -7.72
N LEU A 47 21.26 -0.59 -7.99
CA LEU A 47 20.10 -0.78 -7.12
C LEU A 47 20.60 -1.40 -5.81
N GLN A 48 20.22 -0.82 -4.68
CA GLN A 48 20.60 -1.29 -3.33
C GLN A 48 19.42 -2.00 -2.64
N GLY A 49 18.53 -2.63 -3.41
CA GLY A 49 17.26 -3.19 -2.94
C GLY A 49 17.34 -4.43 -2.06
N ALA A 50 18.50 -4.76 -1.48
CA ALA A 50 18.66 -6.01 -0.73
C ALA A 50 17.89 -6.09 0.59
N LYS A 51 17.53 -4.96 1.21
CA LYS A 51 16.78 -4.93 2.48
C LYS A 51 15.43 -4.23 2.32
N PRO A 52 14.37 -4.75 2.97
CA PRO A 52 13.08 -4.07 2.95
C PRO A 52 13.18 -2.71 3.65
N ASP A 53 12.45 -1.73 3.12
CA ASP A 53 12.34 -0.40 3.70
C ASP A 53 11.67 -0.49 5.09
N PRO A 54 12.30 0.02 6.16
CA PRO A 54 11.72 0.01 7.50
C PRO A 54 10.33 0.68 7.57
N ALA A 55 10.08 1.70 6.76
CA ALA A 55 8.78 2.39 6.74
C ALA A 55 7.69 1.52 6.11
N VAL A 56 8.01 0.72 5.09
CA VAL A 56 7.07 -0.28 4.53
C VAL A 56 6.74 -1.32 5.59
N ILE A 57 7.75 -1.82 6.30
CA ILE A 57 7.54 -2.83 7.35
C ILE A 57 6.76 -2.24 8.53
N ALA A 58 7.00 -1.00 8.93
CA ALA A 58 6.21 -0.32 9.97
C ALA A 58 4.73 -0.16 9.57
N GLN A 59 4.47 0.11 8.28
CA GLN A 59 3.12 0.32 7.77
C GLN A 59 2.34 -0.98 7.56
N PHE A 60 2.98 -2.02 7.03
CA PHE A 60 2.30 -3.23 6.56
C PHE A 60 2.62 -4.47 7.40
N GLY A 61 3.67 -4.44 8.20
CA GLY A 61 4.21 -5.63 8.86
C GLY A 61 4.99 -6.55 7.91
N LEU A 62 5.83 -7.41 8.48
CA LEU A 62 6.47 -8.49 7.74
C LEU A 62 5.63 -9.77 7.90
N TYR A 63 5.24 -10.39 6.78
CA TYR A 63 4.59 -11.70 6.84
C TYR A 63 5.64 -12.81 7.03
N ASN A 64 5.67 -13.38 8.24
CA ASN A 64 6.67 -14.36 8.67
C ASN A 64 6.34 -15.78 8.16
N ASP A 65 6.47 -16.00 6.85
CA ASP A 65 6.39 -17.30 6.20
C ASP A 65 7.65 -17.54 5.37
N ALA A 66 8.57 -18.34 5.91
CA ALA A 66 9.88 -18.61 5.28
C ALA A 66 9.73 -19.30 3.91
N LYS A 67 8.69 -20.14 3.73
CA LYS A 67 8.43 -20.85 2.48
C LYS A 67 7.97 -19.87 1.37
N LEU A 68 7.01 -19.01 1.68
CA LEU A 68 6.54 -17.99 0.74
C LEU A 68 7.60 -16.94 0.47
N GLN A 69 8.36 -16.54 1.49
CA GLN A 69 9.49 -15.61 1.32
C GLN A 69 10.58 -16.21 0.41
N SER A 70 10.87 -17.50 0.53
CA SER A 70 11.81 -18.21 -0.36
C SER A 70 11.27 -18.27 -1.79
N LEU A 71 9.96 -18.50 -1.97
CA LEU A 71 9.32 -18.53 -3.29
C LEU A 71 9.49 -17.20 -4.01
N ILE A 72 9.09 -16.07 -3.38
CA ILE A 72 9.17 -14.75 -4.02
C ILE A 72 10.63 -14.38 -4.32
N SER A 73 11.55 -14.64 -3.39
CA SER A 73 12.97 -14.34 -3.58
C SER A 73 13.60 -15.15 -4.70
N ALA A 74 13.31 -16.46 -4.80
CA ALA A 74 13.84 -17.31 -5.85
C ALA A 74 13.34 -16.89 -7.24
N ARG A 75 12.05 -16.60 -7.38
CA ARG A 75 11.47 -16.17 -8.66
C ARG A 75 11.92 -14.77 -9.04
N GLY A 76 11.96 -13.86 -8.07
CA GLY A 76 12.48 -12.50 -8.28
C GLY A 76 13.93 -12.50 -8.78
N LYS A 77 14.81 -13.24 -8.13
CA LYS A 77 16.22 -13.38 -8.55
C LYS A 77 16.35 -13.98 -9.97
N ALA A 78 15.55 -14.99 -10.29
CA ALA A 78 15.55 -15.56 -11.63
C ALA A 78 15.11 -14.55 -12.70
N MET A 79 14.11 -13.70 -12.39
CA MET A 79 13.64 -12.66 -13.30
C MET A 79 14.63 -11.50 -13.44
N THR A 80 15.24 -11.05 -12.34
CA THR A 80 16.23 -9.98 -12.41
C THR A 80 17.43 -10.34 -13.27
N ALA A 81 17.85 -11.61 -13.26
CA ALA A 81 18.95 -12.11 -14.08
C ALA A 81 18.67 -12.02 -15.60
N VAL A 82 17.40 -12.05 -16.01
CA VAL A 82 16.97 -11.97 -17.42
C VAL A 82 16.30 -10.65 -17.78
N SER A 83 16.21 -9.73 -16.83
CA SER A 83 15.57 -8.41 -17.01
C SER A 83 16.43 -7.48 -17.85
N ASP A 84 15.83 -6.39 -18.32
CA ASP A 84 16.54 -5.37 -19.11
C ASP A 84 17.47 -4.48 -18.25
N ARG A 85 17.39 -4.63 -16.91
CA ARG A 85 18.23 -3.93 -15.94
C ARG A 85 18.64 -4.88 -14.82
N PRO A 86 19.60 -5.79 -15.06
CA PRO A 86 20.12 -6.67 -14.01
C PRO A 86 20.67 -5.87 -12.83
N GLY A 87 20.50 -6.38 -11.61
CA GLY A 87 20.96 -5.72 -10.39
C GLY A 87 20.54 -6.47 -9.14
N ASP A 88 20.84 -5.89 -7.99
CA ASP A 88 20.43 -6.42 -6.70
C ASP A 88 19.05 -5.84 -6.33
N TYR A 89 18.05 -6.72 -6.30
CA TYR A 89 16.66 -6.41 -6.03
C TYR A 89 16.19 -7.13 -4.77
N GLY A 90 15.36 -6.45 -3.98
CA GLY A 90 14.70 -7.05 -2.82
C GLY A 90 13.29 -7.57 -3.16
N PHE A 91 12.87 -8.60 -2.45
CA PHE A 91 11.53 -9.19 -2.61
C PHE A 91 10.98 -9.57 -1.25
N THR A 92 9.85 -9.00 -0.84
CA THR A 92 9.29 -9.19 0.49
C THR A 92 7.78 -9.39 0.44
N ILE A 93 7.27 -10.32 1.26
CA ILE A 93 5.84 -10.47 1.52
C ILE A 93 5.52 -9.72 2.81
N VAL A 94 4.57 -8.78 2.73
CA VAL A 94 4.11 -7.97 3.86
C VAL A 94 2.78 -8.48 4.41
N ASP A 95 2.57 -8.28 5.71
CA ASP A 95 1.38 -8.76 6.44
C ASP A 95 0.20 -7.80 6.31
N SER A 96 -0.37 -7.77 5.12
CA SER A 96 -1.55 -6.96 4.82
C SER A 96 -2.60 -7.82 4.11
N PRO A 97 -3.88 -7.72 4.51
CA PRO A 97 -4.98 -8.42 3.86
C PRO A 97 -5.37 -7.82 2.50
N VAL A 98 -4.91 -6.63 2.22
CA VAL A 98 -5.23 -5.89 0.99
C VAL A 98 -4.68 -6.63 -0.23
N ILE A 99 -5.45 -6.70 -1.32
CA ILE A 99 -4.98 -7.30 -2.57
C ILE A 99 -4.08 -6.28 -3.28
N ASN A 100 -2.77 -6.37 -3.07
CA ASN A 100 -1.81 -5.44 -3.67
C ASN A 100 -0.41 -6.04 -3.86
N ALA A 101 0.31 -5.52 -4.85
CA ALA A 101 1.74 -5.62 -5.01
C ALA A 101 2.25 -4.24 -5.42
N PHE A 102 3.48 -3.92 -5.12
CA PHE A 102 4.08 -2.63 -5.51
C PHE A 102 5.60 -2.71 -5.50
N ALA A 103 6.20 -1.81 -6.24
CA ALA A 103 7.65 -1.69 -6.34
C ALA A 103 8.12 -0.30 -5.92
N THR A 104 9.28 -0.25 -5.26
CA THR A 104 9.94 1.00 -4.87
C THR A 104 11.08 1.37 -5.85
N PRO A 105 11.37 2.65 -6.07
CA PRO A 105 12.37 3.08 -7.06
C PRO A 105 13.80 2.63 -6.75
N ASP A 106 14.08 2.25 -5.50
CA ASP A 106 15.37 1.71 -5.04
C ASP A 106 15.59 0.25 -5.44
N GLY A 107 14.52 -0.44 -5.91
CA GLY A 107 14.62 -1.80 -6.45
C GLY A 107 14.02 -2.88 -5.53
N HIS A 108 13.10 -2.54 -4.65
CA HIS A 108 12.40 -3.53 -3.83
C HIS A 108 10.97 -3.76 -4.32
N VAL A 109 10.56 -5.03 -4.40
CA VAL A 109 9.21 -5.46 -4.76
C VAL A 109 8.53 -6.06 -3.53
N TYR A 110 7.33 -5.59 -3.26
CA TYR A 110 6.51 -6.04 -2.14
C TYR A 110 5.23 -6.69 -2.64
N PHE A 111 4.88 -7.82 -2.04
CA PHE A 111 3.59 -8.47 -2.21
C PHE A 111 2.88 -8.52 -0.87
N THR A 112 1.62 -8.21 -0.83
CA THR A 112 0.81 -8.43 0.36
C THR A 112 0.43 -9.92 0.47
N ARG A 113 0.21 -10.43 1.69
CA ARG A 113 -0.36 -11.79 1.82
C ARG A 113 -1.76 -11.88 1.17
N GLY A 114 -2.47 -10.74 1.13
CA GLY A 114 -3.77 -10.67 0.47
C GLY A 114 -3.72 -11.07 -1.00
N ILE A 115 -2.81 -10.48 -1.80
CA ILE A 115 -2.71 -10.83 -3.23
C ILE A 115 -2.24 -12.28 -3.44
N MET A 116 -1.37 -12.80 -2.54
CA MET A 116 -0.90 -14.19 -2.62
C MET A 116 -2.05 -15.19 -2.53
N ALA A 117 -3.11 -14.90 -1.77
CA ALA A 117 -4.29 -15.75 -1.65
C ALA A 117 -5.06 -15.88 -2.99
N TYR A 118 -5.05 -14.87 -3.83
CA TYR A 118 -5.84 -14.81 -5.07
C TYR A 118 -5.16 -15.43 -6.28
N PHE A 119 -3.85 -15.63 -6.26
CA PHE A 119 -3.21 -16.40 -7.34
C PHE A 119 -3.64 -17.88 -7.29
N ASN A 120 -3.86 -18.46 -8.45
CA ASN A 120 -4.29 -19.85 -8.60
C ASN A 120 -3.19 -20.78 -9.15
N ASN A 121 -2.06 -20.21 -9.51
CA ASN A 121 -0.86 -20.94 -9.95
C ASN A 121 0.36 -20.04 -9.92
N GLU A 122 1.53 -20.64 -10.00
CA GLU A 122 2.80 -19.92 -9.96
C GLU A 122 3.03 -19.04 -11.20
N ALA A 123 2.40 -19.38 -12.34
CA ALA A 123 2.50 -18.56 -13.55
C ALA A 123 1.77 -17.22 -13.41
N GLN A 124 0.60 -17.17 -12.73
CA GLN A 124 -0.07 -15.90 -12.37
C GLN A 124 0.81 -15.05 -11.47
N PHE A 125 1.32 -15.63 -10.39
CA PHE A 125 2.25 -14.96 -9.48
C PHE A 125 3.49 -14.44 -10.21
N SER A 126 4.11 -15.25 -11.05
CA SER A 126 5.29 -14.87 -11.84
C SER A 126 4.98 -13.75 -12.84
N GLY A 127 3.79 -13.73 -13.44
CA GLY A 127 3.34 -12.66 -14.33
C GLY A 127 3.29 -11.30 -13.63
N VAL A 128 2.65 -11.25 -12.45
CA VAL A 128 2.53 -10.02 -11.65
C VAL A 128 3.89 -9.61 -11.07
N LEU A 129 4.71 -10.55 -10.62
CA LEU A 129 6.08 -10.26 -10.16
C LEU A 129 6.93 -9.63 -11.28
N GLY A 130 6.80 -10.15 -12.49
CA GLY A 130 7.46 -9.57 -13.67
C GLY A 130 6.93 -8.19 -14.05
N HIS A 131 5.63 -7.92 -13.84
CA HIS A 131 5.02 -6.61 -14.01
C HIS A 131 5.58 -5.58 -13.02
N GLU A 132 5.67 -5.92 -11.73
CA GLU A 132 6.27 -5.05 -10.71
C GLU A 132 7.76 -4.77 -11.01
N LEU A 133 8.50 -5.80 -11.39
CA LEU A 133 9.88 -5.65 -11.84
C LEU A 133 9.96 -4.77 -13.10
N GLY A 134 8.97 -4.84 -13.98
CA GLY A 134 8.83 -3.97 -15.16
C GLY A 134 8.77 -2.49 -14.78
N HIS A 135 8.00 -2.12 -13.75
CA HIS A 135 7.95 -0.75 -13.26
C HIS A 135 9.31 -0.23 -12.79
N ILE A 136 10.12 -1.07 -12.15
CA ILE A 136 11.49 -0.69 -11.71
C ILE A 136 12.42 -0.57 -12.92
N THR A 137 12.42 -1.56 -13.82
CA THR A 137 13.35 -1.60 -14.95
C THR A 137 13.09 -0.48 -15.96
N ALA A 138 11.82 -0.12 -16.18
CA ALA A 138 11.38 1.02 -16.98
C ALA A 138 11.46 2.37 -16.23
N GLN A 139 11.79 2.35 -14.93
CA GLN A 139 11.94 3.53 -14.06
C GLN A 139 10.66 4.39 -13.95
N HIS A 140 9.48 3.77 -13.96
CA HIS A 140 8.20 4.48 -13.94
C HIS A 140 8.04 5.37 -12.70
N GLY A 141 8.42 4.89 -11.50
CA GLY A 141 8.36 5.66 -10.26
C GLY A 141 9.22 6.94 -10.33
N LYS A 142 10.43 6.87 -10.90
CA LYS A 142 11.29 8.05 -11.08
C LYS A 142 10.72 9.05 -12.08
N LYS A 143 10.15 8.57 -13.17
CA LYS A 143 9.49 9.42 -14.19
C LYS A 143 8.31 10.18 -13.58
N GLN A 144 7.57 9.57 -12.65
CA GLN A 144 6.45 10.22 -11.97
C GLN A 144 6.90 11.28 -10.96
N GLN A 145 7.93 11.02 -10.16
CA GLN A 145 8.51 12.02 -9.26
C GLN A 145 8.94 13.29 -10.01
N THR A 146 9.54 13.12 -11.19
CA THR A 146 9.97 14.24 -12.04
C THR A 146 8.80 15.02 -12.65
N ARG A 147 7.63 14.38 -12.84
CA ARG A 147 6.44 15.03 -13.41
C ARG A 147 5.58 15.76 -12.38
N GLY A 148 5.96 15.76 -11.10
CA GLY A 148 5.25 16.50 -10.04
C GLY A 148 3.84 16.00 -9.73
N THR A 149 3.47 14.81 -10.18
CA THR A 149 2.13 14.24 -9.99
C THR A 149 2.10 13.27 -8.81
N ILE A 150 2.39 13.75 -7.62
CA ILE A 150 2.05 13.01 -6.40
C ILE A 150 0.63 13.43 -5.99
N ALA A 151 -0.35 12.89 -6.68
CA ALA A 151 -1.73 12.94 -6.20
C ALA A 151 -1.91 11.78 -5.22
N GLY A 152 -1.52 11.97 -3.98
CA GLY A 152 -1.78 11.02 -2.90
C GLY A 152 -3.27 10.98 -2.59
N ILE A 153 -3.92 9.86 -2.76
CA ILE A 153 -5.33 9.65 -2.43
C ILE A 153 -5.41 9.03 -1.02
N GLY A 154 -6.14 9.70 -0.12
CA GLY A 154 -6.66 9.10 1.12
C GLY A 154 -5.83 9.25 2.40
N MET A 155 -4.51 9.43 2.35
CA MET A 155 -3.68 9.71 3.53
C MET A 155 -3.17 11.16 3.63
N ILE A 156 -3.55 12.00 2.68
CA ILE A 156 -3.05 13.38 2.52
C ILE A 156 -3.50 14.29 3.65
N LEU A 157 -4.62 14.00 4.29
CA LEU A 157 -5.18 14.89 5.30
C LEU A 157 -4.33 14.94 6.58
N GLY A 158 -3.76 13.82 7.00
CA GLY A 158 -2.78 13.83 8.09
C GLY A 158 -1.50 14.57 7.73
N GLN A 159 -1.09 14.53 6.46
CA GLN A 159 0.08 15.27 5.97
C GLN A 159 -0.16 16.79 5.90
N VAL A 160 -1.38 17.21 5.56
CA VAL A 160 -1.74 18.64 5.49
C VAL A 160 -1.90 19.24 6.88
N LEU A 161 -2.53 18.49 7.81
CA LEU A 161 -2.74 18.96 9.19
C LEU A 161 -1.56 18.72 10.12
N ALA A 162 -0.75 17.69 9.86
CA ALA A 162 0.32 17.29 10.77
C ALA A 162 1.51 16.64 10.05
N PRO A 163 2.17 17.33 9.12
CA PRO A 163 3.28 16.76 8.37
C PRO A 163 4.42 16.25 9.26
N LYS A 164 4.75 16.95 10.36
CA LYS A 164 5.78 16.50 11.30
C LYS A 164 5.35 15.27 12.11
N LEU A 165 4.09 15.17 12.51
CA LEU A 165 3.56 13.99 13.20
C LEU A 165 3.60 12.79 12.27
N MET A 166 3.13 12.92 11.04
CA MET A 166 3.16 11.84 10.06
C MET A 166 4.59 11.43 9.69
N GLN A 167 5.53 12.39 9.65
CA GLN A 167 6.94 12.11 9.40
C GLN A 167 7.63 11.44 10.59
N SER A 168 7.26 11.76 11.82
CA SER A 168 7.92 11.25 13.03
C SER A 168 7.27 9.99 13.60
N ILE A 169 5.95 9.81 13.42
CA ILE A 169 5.24 8.56 13.77
C ILE A 169 5.52 7.46 12.73
N GLY A 170 5.87 7.84 11.51
CA GLY A 170 6.15 6.92 10.42
C GLY A 170 7.47 7.15 9.72
N GLY A 171 8.53 7.55 10.45
CA GLY A 171 9.85 7.93 9.92
C GLY A 171 10.11 7.49 8.46
N VAL A 172 10.18 8.44 7.51
CA VAL A 172 10.30 8.19 6.04
C VAL A 172 8.97 7.86 5.31
N ALA A 173 7.82 7.83 6.02
CA ALA A 173 6.52 7.44 5.43
C ALA A 173 6.05 8.29 4.23
N GLN A 174 6.62 9.45 4.01
CA GLN A 174 6.20 10.35 2.93
C GLN A 174 6.58 9.80 1.53
N GLU A 175 7.72 9.14 1.41
CA GLU A 175 8.13 8.51 0.16
C GLU A 175 7.45 7.16 -0.08
N VAL A 176 7.32 6.35 0.95
CA VAL A 176 6.86 4.96 0.85
C VAL A 176 5.34 4.86 0.71
N VAL A 177 4.57 5.64 1.46
CA VAL A 177 3.11 5.70 1.33
C VAL A 177 2.71 6.31 -0.02
N GLY A 178 3.44 7.33 -0.47
CA GLY A 178 3.26 7.90 -1.81
C GLY A 178 3.61 6.93 -2.93
N LEU A 179 4.60 6.05 -2.75
CA LEU A 179 5.06 5.10 -3.76
C LEU A 179 4.13 3.89 -3.94
N GLY A 180 3.60 3.34 -2.85
CA GLY A 180 2.60 2.25 -2.91
C GLY A 180 1.23 2.71 -3.43
N MET A 181 1.01 4.01 -3.58
CA MET A 181 -0.20 4.65 -4.11
C MET A 181 0.02 5.38 -5.44
N LEU A 182 1.18 5.21 -6.08
CA LEU A 182 1.44 5.81 -7.40
C LEU A 182 0.47 5.22 -8.43
N LYS A 183 -0.39 6.06 -8.96
CA LYS A 183 -1.27 5.68 -10.07
C LYS A 183 -0.50 5.82 -11.37
N TYR A 184 -0.12 4.70 -11.94
CA TYR A 184 0.61 4.66 -13.21
C TYR A 184 -0.27 5.10 -14.40
N SER A 185 0.35 5.67 -15.42
CA SER A 185 -0.36 5.98 -16.65
C SER A 185 -0.66 4.68 -17.43
N ARG A 186 -1.65 4.73 -18.34
CA ARG A 186 -1.95 3.58 -19.22
C ARG A 186 -0.72 3.12 -20.03
N ASN A 187 0.15 4.05 -20.41
CA ASN A 187 1.37 3.71 -21.14
C ASN A 187 2.38 2.98 -20.25
N ASP A 188 2.55 3.44 -19.00
CA ASP A 188 3.42 2.77 -18.03
C ASP A 188 2.92 1.35 -17.73
N GLU A 189 1.58 1.16 -17.59
CA GLU A 189 0.96 -0.15 -17.41
C GLU A 189 1.19 -1.05 -18.63
N ASN A 190 1.01 -0.50 -19.83
CA ASN A 190 1.24 -1.22 -21.08
C ASN A 190 2.69 -1.69 -21.24
N GLU A 191 3.65 -0.85 -20.84
CA GLU A 191 5.07 -1.19 -20.85
C GLU A 191 5.37 -2.25 -19.78
N ALA A 192 4.85 -2.09 -18.55
CA ALA A 192 5.04 -3.05 -17.46
C ALA A 192 4.43 -4.42 -17.78
N ASP A 193 3.25 -4.48 -18.40
CA ASP A 193 2.65 -5.74 -18.89
C ASP A 193 3.55 -6.44 -19.91
N GLY A 194 4.08 -5.70 -20.88
CA GLY A 194 4.99 -6.24 -21.90
C GLY A 194 6.27 -6.81 -21.28
N LEU A 195 6.84 -6.09 -20.30
CA LEU A 195 8.02 -6.53 -19.56
C LEU A 195 7.71 -7.74 -18.66
N GLY A 196 6.54 -7.74 -18.00
CA GLY A 196 6.08 -8.86 -17.18
C GLY A 196 5.95 -10.15 -17.99
N VAL A 197 5.31 -10.07 -19.16
CA VAL A 197 5.23 -11.19 -20.12
C VAL A 197 6.62 -11.65 -20.57
N LYS A 198 7.48 -10.71 -20.95
CA LYS A 198 8.85 -10.97 -21.39
C LYS A 198 9.66 -11.73 -20.34
N TYR A 199 9.69 -11.24 -19.11
CA TYR A 199 10.51 -11.82 -18.04
C TYR A 199 9.97 -13.18 -17.60
N SER A 200 8.64 -13.30 -17.41
CA SER A 200 8.00 -14.57 -17.06
C SER A 200 8.26 -15.66 -18.11
N THR A 201 8.13 -15.31 -19.41
CA THR A 201 8.40 -16.24 -20.51
C THR A 201 9.87 -16.66 -20.54
N LYS A 202 10.82 -15.72 -20.32
CA LYS A 202 12.26 -16.01 -20.30
C LYS A 202 12.64 -17.00 -19.21
N ILE A 203 12.04 -16.91 -18.03
CA ILE A 203 12.28 -17.87 -16.93
C ILE A 203 11.43 -19.15 -17.03
N GLY A 204 10.65 -19.28 -18.11
CA GLY A 204 9.95 -20.52 -18.49
C GLY A 204 8.52 -20.67 -18.03
N TYR A 205 7.86 -19.60 -17.53
CA TYR A 205 6.44 -19.63 -17.17
C TYR A 205 5.54 -19.29 -18.34
N ASP A 206 4.32 -19.82 -18.28
CA ASP A 206 3.24 -19.42 -19.19
C ASP A 206 2.67 -18.07 -18.81
N ALA A 207 3.22 -17.00 -19.38
CA ALA A 207 2.83 -15.63 -19.07
C ALA A 207 1.35 -15.31 -19.42
N SER A 208 0.66 -16.15 -20.20
CA SER A 208 -0.76 -15.94 -20.51
C SER A 208 -1.67 -16.01 -19.27
N TYR A 209 -1.24 -16.68 -18.21
CA TYR A 209 -1.97 -16.76 -16.95
C TYR A 209 -2.01 -15.42 -16.17
N MET A 210 -1.12 -14.48 -16.46
CA MET A 210 -1.20 -13.12 -15.92
C MET A 210 -2.54 -12.43 -16.27
N ALA A 211 -3.03 -12.66 -17.50
CA ALA A 211 -4.34 -12.14 -17.91
C ALA A 211 -5.50 -12.73 -17.08
N ASP A 212 -5.44 -14.02 -16.74
CA ASP A 212 -6.47 -14.68 -15.94
C ASP A 212 -6.54 -14.09 -14.51
N PHE A 213 -5.40 -13.63 -13.97
CA PHE A 213 -5.39 -12.91 -12.70
C PHE A 213 -6.09 -11.55 -12.80
N PHE A 214 -5.93 -10.79 -13.87
CA PHE A 214 -6.67 -9.54 -14.08
C PHE A 214 -8.18 -9.75 -14.13
N GLN A 215 -8.63 -10.85 -14.71
CA GLN A 215 -10.04 -11.23 -14.67
C GLN A 215 -10.53 -11.54 -13.25
N THR A 216 -9.69 -12.17 -12.43
CA THR A 216 -9.99 -12.39 -11.00
C THR A 216 -10.14 -11.08 -10.25
N LEU A 217 -9.26 -10.11 -10.48
CA LEU A 217 -9.33 -8.77 -9.88
C LEU A 217 -10.59 -8.03 -10.30
N GLN A 218 -10.96 -8.06 -11.57
CA GLN A 218 -12.18 -7.43 -12.09
C GLN A 218 -13.42 -8.00 -11.39
N ARG A 219 -13.53 -9.33 -11.26
CA ARG A 219 -14.65 -9.99 -10.56
C ARG A 219 -14.70 -9.63 -9.07
N THR A 220 -13.54 -9.41 -8.45
CA THR A 220 -13.46 -8.94 -7.05
C THR A 220 -14.01 -7.51 -6.92
N GLU A 221 -13.70 -6.64 -7.88
CA GLU A 221 -14.22 -5.27 -7.94
C GLU A 221 -15.73 -5.25 -8.11
N GLU A 222 -16.24 -6.02 -9.06
CA GLU A 222 -17.69 -6.15 -9.32
C GLU A 222 -18.46 -6.65 -8.08
N GLN A 223 -17.88 -7.56 -7.30
CA GLN A 223 -18.50 -8.09 -6.09
C GLN A 223 -18.50 -7.09 -4.94
N SER A 224 -17.46 -6.27 -4.79
CA SER A 224 -17.29 -5.35 -3.67
C SER A 224 -18.16 -4.08 -3.77
N GLY A 225 -18.77 -3.82 -4.89
CA GLY A 225 -19.77 -2.76 -5.15
C GLY A 225 -19.26 -1.32 -5.04
N SER A 226 -18.23 -1.04 -4.26
CA SER A 226 -17.67 0.32 -4.08
C SER A 226 -16.21 0.34 -3.64
N SER A 227 -15.64 -0.76 -3.23
CA SER A 227 -14.23 -0.86 -2.83
C SER A 227 -13.40 -1.48 -3.94
N ILE A 228 -12.77 -0.64 -4.75
CA ILE A 228 -11.81 -1.07 -5.77
C ILE A 228 -10.65 -1.76 -5.05
N PRO A 229 -10.26 -3.00 -5.44
CA PRO A 229 -9.03 -3.62 -4.95
C PRO A 229 -7.87 -2.63 -5.10
N THR A 230 -7.05 -2.47 -4.07
CA THR A 230 -5.98 -1.45 -4.07
C THR A 230 -5.05 -1.62 -5.27
N PHE A 231 -4.81 -2.85 -5.71
CA PHE A 231 -4.04 -3.12 -6.92
C PHE A 231 -4.63 -2.41 -8.15
N LEU A 232 -5.95 -2.45 -8.36
CA LEU A 232 -6.59 -1.77 -9.51
C LEU A 232 -6.62 -0.24 -9.36
N SER A 233 -6.55 0.30 -8.15
CA SER A 233 -6.44 1.75 -7.95
C SER A 233 -5.06 2.29 -8.30
N THR A 234 -4.00 1.52 -8.09
CA THR A 234 -2.61 1.86 -8.47
C THR A 234 -2.29 1.46 -9.90
N HIS A 235 -2.85 0.34 -10.38
CA HIS A 235 -2.68 -0.25 -11.71
C HIS A 235 -4.02 -0.31 -12.46
N PRO A 236 -4.49 0.79 -13.05
CA PRO A 236 -5.81 0.84 -13.66
C PRO A 236 -6.01 -0.26 -14.70
N ASN A 237 -7.09 -1.04 -14.53
CA ASN A 237 -7.48 -2.04 -15.49
C ASN A 237 -8.12 -1.36 -16.71
N SER A 238 -7.57 -1.58 -17.90
CA SER A 238 -8.25 -1.25 -19.15
C SER A 238 -8.97 -2.50 -19.65
N ALA A 239 -10.15 -2.34 -20.26
CA ALA A 239 -10.93 -3.45 -20.83
C ALA A 239 -10.11 -4.33 -21.77
N ASP A 240 -9.08 -3.76 -22.42
CA ASP A 240 -8.22 -4.43 -23.38
C ASP A 240 -7.04 -5.18 -22.76
N ARG A 241 -6.78 -5.00 -21.45
CA ARG A 241 -5.57 -5.52 -20.79
C ARG A 241 -5.51 -7.06 -20.86
N TYR A 242 -6.63 -7.72 -20.60
CA TYR A 242 -6.74 -9.18 -20.72
C TYR A 242 -6.33 -9.68 -22.11
N THR A 243 -6.98 -9.15 -23.15
CA THR A 243 -6.75 -9.56 -24.54
C THR A 243 -5.32 -9.26 -24.98
N ARG A 244 -4.82 -8.07 -24.64
CA ARG A 244 -3.45 -7.66 -24.97
C ARG A 244 -2.41 -8.56 -24.33
N VAL A 245 -2.54 -8.89 -23.05
CA VAL A 245 -1.58 -9.75 -22.35
C VAL A 245 -1.60 -11.17 -22.95
N LYS A 246 -2.78 -11.71 -23.31
CA LYS A 246 -2.88 -12.99 -24.03
C LYS A 246 -2.14 -12.96 -25.37
N GLN A 247 -2.27 -11.88 -26.15
CA GLN A 247 -1.56 -11.70 -27.43
C GLN A 247 -0.05 -11.59 -27.23
N LEU A 248 0.40 -10.76 -26.29
CA LEU A 248 1.82 -10.61 -25.96
C LEU A 248 2.43 -11.93 -25.51
N ALA A 249 1.74 -12.70 -24.68
CA ALA A 249 2.19 -14.01 -24.24
C ALA A 249 2.31 -15.01 -25.38
N ALA A 250 1.36 -15.02 -26.34
CA ALA A 250 1.45 -15.85 -27.52
C ALA A 250 2.67 -15.51 -28.39
N GLN A 251 2.90 -14.22 -28.64
CA GLN A 251 4.07 -13.72 -29.38
C GLN A 251 5.39 -14.08 -28.68
N ALA A 252 5.44 -13.87 -27.35
CA ALA A 252 6.63 -14.18 -26.55
C ALA A 252 6.96 -15.69 -26.58
N LYS A 253 5.95 -16.55 -26.50
CA LYS A 253 6.12 -18.01 -26.63
C LYS A 253 6.67 -18.41 -28.00
N GLN A 254 6.11 -17.82 -29.06
CA GLN A 254 6.58 -18.08 -30.44
C GLN A 254 8.04 -17.64 -30.60
N SER A 255 8.39 -16.45 -30.13
CA SER A 255 9.76 -15.92 -30.24
C SER A 255 10.77 -16.69 -29.39
N ALA A 256 10.39 -17.20 -28.23
CA ALA A 256 11.27 -17.95 -27.36
C ALA A 256 11.56 -19.39 -27.83
N GLY A 257 10.77 -19.94 -28.76
CA GLY A 257 10.99 -21.26 -29.34
C GLY A 257 10.95 -22.42 -28.36
N ARG A 258 10.44 -22.22 -27.13
CA ARG A 258 10.38 -23.24 -26.08
C ARG A 258 9.14 -24.12 -26.28
N LYS A 259 9.31 -25.45 -26.18
CA LYS A 259 8.20 -26.39 -26.39
C LYS A 259 7.17 -26.43 -25.27
N THR A 260 7.59 -26.21 -24.03
CA THR A 260 6.73 -26.28 -22.85
C THR A 260 6.95 -25.11 -21.91
N TYR A 261 5.91 -24.71 -21.22
CA TYR A 261 5.93 -23.62 -20.23
C TYR A 261 5.31 -24.11 -18.93
N THR A 262 5.87 -23.64 -17.83
CA THR A 262 5.48 -24.00 -16.48
C THR A 262 4.22 -23.23 -16.05
N VAL A 263 3.29 -23.91 -15.38
CA VAL A 263 2.13 -23.32 -14.71
C VAL A 263 2.21 -23.52 -13.20
N ASN A 264 2.65 -24.71 -12.75
CA ASN A 264 2.84 -25.09 -11.34
C ASN A 264 1.64 -24.79 -10.43
N ARG A 265 0.44 -25.20 -10.87
CA ARG A 265 -0.79 -24.93 -10.13
C ARG A 265 -0.78 -25.57 -8.73
N ASP A 266 -0.63 -26.88 -8.67
CA ASP A 266 -0.77 -27.63 -7.43
C ASP A 266 0.36 -27.36 -6.44
N THR A 267 1.58 -27.17 -6.93
CA THR A 267 2.72 -26.76 -6.11
C THR A 267 2.47 -25.41 -5.48
N TYR A 268 1.96 -24.43 -6.25
CA TYR A 268 1.62 -23.12 -5.74
C TYR A 268 0.51 -23.19 -4.68
N LEU A 269 -0.59 -23.88 -4.96
CA LEU A 269 -1.69 -24.00 -4.01
C LEU A 269 -1.23 -24.60 -2.68
N ARG A 270 -0.42 -25.66 -2.70
CA ARG A 270 0.18 -26.25 -1.49
C ARG A 270 1.14 -25.29 -0.78
N SER A 271 1.74 -24.33 -1.49
CA SER A 271 2.63 -23.35 -0.88
C SER A 271 1.91 -22.30 -0.04
N ILE A 272 0.64 -22.04 -0.34
CA ILE A 272 -0.21 -21.07 0.36
C ILE A 272 -1.19 -21.71 1.37
N GLU A 273 -1.07 -23.01 1.64
CA GLU A 273 -1.82 -23.67 2.72
C GLU A 273 -1.53 -23.00 4.05
N GLY A 274 -2.58 -22.65 4.81
CA GLY A 274 -2.47 -21.99 6.09
C GLY A 274 -2.26 -20.47 6.02
N LEU A 275 -2.20 -19.88 4.82
CA LEU A 275 -2.08 -18.43 4.66
C LEU A 275 -3.22 -17.71 5.39
N THR A 276 -2.90 -16.74 6.25
CA THR A 276 -3.91 -15.91 6.92
C THR A 276 -4.75 -15.16 5.88
N PHE A 277 -6.07 -15.31 5.96
CA PHE A 277 -7.00 -14.71 4.99
C PHE A 277 -7.81 -13.57 5.63
N GLY A 278 -7.97 -12.46 4.91
CA GLY A 278 -8.65 -11.28 5.44
C GLY A 278 -7.89 -10.63 6.59
N GLU A 279 -8.56 -9.89 7.44
CA GLU A 279 -7.96 -9.24 8.61
C GLU A 279 -7.51 -10.28 9.65
N ASP A 280 -6.37 -10.03 10.30
CA ASP A 280 -5.96 -10.80 11.47
C ASP A 280 -6.48 -10.10 12.74
N PRO A 281 -7.52 -10.61 13.38
CA PRO A 281 -8.11 -9.96 14.55
C PRO A 281 -7.16 -9.87 15.76
N ARG A 282 -6.07 -10.65 15.78
CA ARG A 282 -5.06 -10.58 16.84
C ARG A 282 -4.29 -9.25 16.80
N GLN A 283 -4.13 -8.69 15.62
CA GLN A 283 -3.52 -7.36 15.38
C GLN A 283 -4.50 -6.20 15.64
N GLY A 284 -5.70 -6.49 16.06
CA GLY A 284 -6.76 -5.53 16.31
C GLY A 284 -7.88 -5.58 15.27
N PHE A 285 -9.09 -5.28 15.69
CA PHE A 285 -10.28 -5.20 14.85
C PHE A 285 -11.29 -4.20 15.39
N VAL A 286 -12.15 -3.71 14.51
CA VAL A 286 -13.25 -2.80 14.85
C VAL A 286 -14.59 -3.55 14.86
N GLU A 287 -15.36 -3.36 15.92
CA GLU A 287 -16.74 -3.86 16.00
C GLU A 287 -17.58 -2.87 16.82
N ASN A 288 -18.74 -2.45 16.30
CA ASN A 288 -19.64 -1.49 16.93
C ASN A 288 -18.95 -0.17 17.35
N SER A 289 -18.11 0.39 16.48
CA SER A 289 -17.33 1.62 16.74
C SER A 289 -16.40 1.52 17.96
N VAL A 290 -15.94 0.32 18.28
CA VAL A 290 -14.91 0.07 19.28
C VAL A 290 -13.76 -0.68 18.63
N PHE A 291 -12.55 -0.22 18.87
CA PHE A 291 -11.34 -0.94 18.52
C PHE A 291 -10.96 -1.90 19.65
N TYR A 292 -10.70 -3.14 19.30
CA TYR A 292 -10.26 -4.21 20.21
C TYR A 292 -8.91 -4.72 19.76
N HIS A 293 -7.98 -4.88 20.69
CA HIS A 293 -6.69 -5.51 20.41
C HIS A 293 -6.48 -6.74 21.32
N PRO A 294 -6.76 -7.95 20.84
CA PRO A 294 -6.69 -9.17 21.65
C PRO A 294 -5.32 -9.45 22.25
N ASP A 295 -4.24 -9.35 21.46
CA ASP A 295 -2.88 -9.67 21.93
C ASP A 295 -2.36 -8.66 22.95
N LEU A 296 -2.62 -7.37 22.76
CA LEU A 296 -2.24 -6.30 23.71
C LEU A 296 -3.29 -6.08 24.80
N LYS A 297 -4.46 -6.76 24.72
CA LYS A 297 -5.53 -6.81 25.74
C LYS A 297 -6.09 -5.45 26.11
N PHE A 298 -6.32 -4.57 25.13
CA PHE A 298 -7.00 -3.30 25.35
C PHE A 298 -8.12 -3.06 24.34
N ARG A 299 -8.97 -2.09 24.66
CA ARG A 299 -10.02 -1.58 23.77
C ARG A 299 -10.23 -0.09 24.00
N PHE A 300 -10.77 0.60 22.99
CA PHE A 300 -11.21 1.99 23.11
C PHE A 300 -12.27 2.33 22.05
N PRO A 301 -13.15 3.32 22.29
CA PRO A 301 -14.16 3.74 21.32
C PRO A 301 -13.54 4.57 20.19
N ILE A 302 -14.12 4.42 19.01
CA ILE A 302 -13.85 5.26 17.84
C ILE A 302 -14.91 6.37 17.82
N PRO A 303 -14.54 7.65 17.62
CA PRO A 303 -15.51 8.72 17.48
C PRO A 303 -16.55 8.40 16.38
N SER A 304 -17.82 8.69 16.68
CA SER A 304 -18.92 8.32 15.79
C SER A 304 -18.78 8.93 14.41
N GLY A 305 -18.95 8.12 13.37
CA GLY A 305 -18.84 8.52 11.97
C GLY A 305 -17.40 8.69 11.46
N TRP A 306 -16.38 8.53 12.31
CA TRP A 306 -14.99 8.64 11.86
C TRP A 306 -14.56 7.39 11.09
N LYS A 307 -13.74 7.61 10.06
CA LYS A 307 -13.05 6.53 9.34
C LYS A 307 -11.87 6.07 10.17
N SER A 308 -11.55 4.78 10.12
CA SER A 308 -10.40 4.24 10.85
C SER A 308 -9.54 3.35 9.96
N GLN A 309 -8.26 3.28 10.31
CA GLN A 309 -7.27 2.41 9.67
C GLN A 309 -6.36 1.83 10.73
N ASN A 310 -6.23 0.50 10.74
CA ASN A 310 -5.28 -0.22 11.57
C ASN A 310 -3.98 -0.48 10.81
N SER A 311 -2.86 -0.30 11.50
CA SER A 311 -1.50 -0.63 11.02
C SER A 311 -0.74 -1.29 12.16
N PRO A 312 0.35 -2.01 11.93
CA PRO A 312 1.08 -2.71 12.99
C PRO A 312 1.61 -1.80 14.10
N ASP A 313 1.92 -0.54 13.79
CA ASP A 313 2.52 0.44 14.70
C ASP A 313 1.53 1.47 15.26
N LYS A 314 0.33 1.59 14.66
CA LYS A 314 -0.65 2.63 15.03
C LYS A 314 -2.06 2.33 14.56
N PHE A 315 -3.03 2.93 15.23
CA PHE A 315 -4.43 2.98 14.80
C PHE A 315 -4.82 4.43 14.53
N GLN A 316 -5.26 4.73 13.32
CA GLN A 316 -5.63 6.08 12.89
C GLN A 316 -7.15 6.20 12.79
N MET A 317 -7.67 7.34 13.25
CA MET A 317 -9.08 7.70 13.16
C MET A 317 -9.18 9.09 12.55
N GLN A 318 -9.98 9.24 11.50
CA GLN A 318 -10.07 10.48 10.73
C GLN A 318 -11.52 10.94 10.63
N GLU A 319 -11.74 12.23 10.90
CA GLU A 319 -13.02 12.87 10.64
C GLU A 319 -13.39 12.77 9.14
N PRO A 320 -14.68 12.53 8.77
CA PRO A 320 -15.07 12.23 7.39
C PRO A 320 -14.62 13.23 6.32
N ASN A 321 -14.56 14.52 6.68
CA ASN A 321 -14.10 15.59 5.79
C ASN A 321 -12.61 15.94 5.96
N GLY A 322 -11.92 15.20 6.84
CA GLY A 322 -10.49 15.34 7.08
C GLY A 322 -10.06 16.54 7.92
N LYS A 323 -10.99 17.17 8.62
CA LYS A 323 -10.70 18.35 9.45
C LYS A 323 -10.01 18.01 10.77
N ALA A 324 -10.02 16.73 11.18
CA ALA A 324 -9.35 16.27 12.38
C ALA A 324 -8.83 14.83 12.21
N LEU A 325 -7.75 14.55 12.93
CA LEU A 325 -7.08 13.24 12.96
C LEU A 325 -6.81 12.87 14.41
N LEU A 326 -7.08 11.62 14.79
CA LEU A 326 -6.70 11.04 16.07
C LEU A 326 -5.89 9.77 15.80
N VAL A 327 -4.68 9.72 16.34
CA VAL A 327 -3.76 8.59 16.19
C VAL A 327 -3.54 7.95 17.55
N PHE A 328 -3.75 6.66 17.64
CA PHE A 328 -3.35 5.83 18.78
C PHE A 328 -2.10 5.04 18.41
N LEU A 329 -1.08 5.06 19.29
CA LEU A 329 0.20 4.38 19.05
C LEU A 329 0.89 4.00 20.36
N GLY A 330 1.86 3.09 20.28
CA GLY A 330 2.79 2.86 21.37
C GLY A 330 3.77 4.03 21.50
N ALA A 331 3.90 4.59 22.71
CA ALA A 331 4.88 5.62 22.98
C ALA A 331 6.14 4.99 23.59
N GLY A 332 7.30 5.33 23.02
CA GLY A 332 8.59 4.88 23.54
C GLY A 332 8.98 5.68 24.80
N GLY A 333 9.75 5.06 25.69
CA GLY A 333 10.24 5.68 26.93
C GLY A 333 10.08 4.76 28.13
N SER A 334 10.86 5.00 29.18
CA SER A 334 10.80 4.26 30.45
C SER A 334 9.81 4.88 31.45
N SER A 335 9.32 6.08 31.17
CA SER A 335 8.36 6.83 31.99
C SER A 335 7.43 7.69 31.14
N LEU A 336 6.29 8.10 31.72
CA LEU A 336 5.35 9.03 31.07
C LEU A 336 6.03 10.36 30.69
N ASP A 337 6.91 10.88 31.54
CA ASP A 337 7.61 12.15 31.30
C ASP A 337 8.58 12.03 30.11
N GLU A 338 9.34 10.94 30.01
CA GLU A 338 10.24 10.67 28.90
C GLU A 338 9.47 10.46 27.60
N ALA A 339 8.40 9.66 27.66
CA ALA A 339 7.54 9.39 26.51
C ALA A 339 6.87 10.69 26.01
N ALA A 340 6.36 11.53 26.91
CA ALA A 340 5.76 12.82 26.57
C ALA A 340 6.75 13.79 25.93
N THR A 341 7.97 13.88 26.49
CA THR A 341 9.04 14.71 25.92
C THR A 341 9.41 14.27 24.51
N SER A 342 9.60 12.97 24.32
CA SER A 342 9.93 12.38 23.02
C SER A 342 8.80 12.60 22.01
N LEU A 343 7.56 12.40 22.44
CA LEU A 343 6.38 12.56 21.58
C LEU A 343 6.17 14.04 21.21
N ALA A 344 6.28 14.99 22.17
CA ALA A 344 6.14 16.43 21.91
C ALA A 344 7.16 16.89 20.87
N LYS A 345 8.42 16.45 21.01
CA LYS A 345 9.47 16.72 20.01
C LYS A 345 9.11 16.11 18.65
N ALA A 346 8.64 14.87 18.64
CA ALA A 346 8.27 14.15 17.43
C ALA A 346 7.12 14.84 16.67
N VAL A 347 6.08 15.29 17.38
CA VAL A 347 4.94 16.01 16.77
C VAL A 347 5.23 17.49 16.52
N GLY A 348 6.40 18.00 16.90
CA GLY A 348 6.83 19.38 16.66
C GLY A 348 6.06 20.42 17.48
N VAL A 349 5.57 20.03 18.67
CA VAL A 349 4.95 20.94 19.62
C VAL A 349 6.04 21.61 20.45
N THR A 350 6.02 22.93 20.47
CA THR A 350 6.87 23.75 21.31
C THR A 350 6.06 24.32 22.48
N ASN A 351 6.68 24.46 23.66
CA ASN A 351 6.03 24.95 24.87
C ASN A 351 4.86 24.08 25.38
N ALA A 352 4.91 22.77 25.14
CA ALA A 352 3.93 21.83 25.69
C ALA A 352 3.93 21.90 27.23
N GLN A 353 2.78 22.22 27.82
CA GLN A 353 2.59 22.10 29.26
C GLN A 353 2.03 20.71 29.56
N ALA A 354 2.84 19.88 30.22
CA ALA A 354 2.46 18.53 30.56
C ALA A 354 1.83 18.48 31.96
N GLN A 355 0.66 17.83 32.07
CA GLN A 355 -0.04 17.64 33.32
C GLN A 355 -0.21 16.14 33.60
N LYS A 356 0.24 15.69 34.78
CA LYS A 356 -0.02 14.34 35.28
C LYS A 356 -1.47 14.22 35.75
N THR A 357 -2.09 13.11 35.39
CA THR A 357 -3.48 12.82 35.69
C THR A 357 -3.73 11.31 35.73
N THR A 358 -4.98 10.90 35.76
CA THR A 358 -5.43 9.52 35.52
C THR A 358 -6.48 9.50 34.43
N ILE A 359 -6.42 8.52 33.55
CA ILE A 359 -7.44 8.25 32.53
C ILE A 359 -7.98 6.86 32.75
N ASN A 360 -9.25 6.77 33.07
CA ASN A 360 -9.95 5.51 33.38
C ASN A 360 -9.19 4.60 34.39
N GLY A 361 -8.60 5.21 35.42
CA GLY A 361 -7.82 4.52 36.46
C GLY A 361 -6.36 4.19 36.12
N PHE A 362 -5.90 4.50 34.92
CA PHE A 362 -4.50 4.35 34.53
C PHE A 362 -3.71 5.65 34.80
N PRO A 363 -2.46 5.56 35.29
CA PRO A 363 -1.58 6.71 35.33
C PRO A 363 -1.45 7.33 33.93
N ALA A 364 -1.58 8.64 33.83
CA ALA A 364 -1.60 9.32 32.57
C ALA A 364 -0.88 10.66 32.62
N LEU A 365 -0.49 11.15 31.45
CA LEU A 365 0.07 12.48 31.25
C LEU A 365 -0.58 13.09 30.02
N VAL A 366 -1.05 14.31 30.14
CA VAL A 366 -1.68 15.05 29.05
C VAL A 366 -0.86 16.28 28.76
N PHE A 367 -0.62 16.56 27.48
CA PHE A 367 -0.08 17.83 27.04
C PHE A 367 -0.81 18.33 25.80
N GLU A 368 -0.87 19.63 25.63
CA GLU A 368 -1.36 20.25 24.41
C GLU A 368 -0.48 21.41 24.00
N GLY A 369 -0.56 21.82 22.75
CA GLY A 369 0.18 22.93 22.23
C GLY A 369 0.07 23.06 20.72
N ASP A 370 0.58 24.18 20.22
CA ASP A 370 0.57 24.46 18.78
C ASP A 370 1.75 23.79 18.08
N GLN A 371 1.48 23.20 16.95
CA GLN A 371 2.49 22.73 16.04
C GLN A 371 3.01 23.90 15.22
N GLN A 372 4.33 24.06 15.13
CA GLN A 372 4.91 25.10 14.29
C GLN A 372 4.57 24.85 12.81
N ALA A 373 4.04 25.88 12.15
CA ALA A 373 3.86 25.89 10.71
C ALA A 373 5.20 25.65 10.00
N GLN A 374 5.22 24.78 8.99
CA GLN A 374 6.44 24.47 8.24
C GLN A 374 6.77 25.53 7.20
N ASP A 375 5.75 26.23 6.70
CA ASP A 375 5.87 27.33 5.74
C ASP A 375 4.75 28.36 5.98
N GLN A 376 4.80 29.46 5.24
CA GLN A 376 3.82 30.55 5.33
C GLN A 376 2.42 30.17 4.79
N GLN A 377 2.28 29.01 4.18
CA GLN A 377 1.02 28.53 3.57
C GLN A 377 0.36 27.42 4.39
N SER A 378 1.06 26.83 5.36
CA SER A 378 0.51 25.77 6.21
C SER A 378 -0.39 26.36 7.31
N THR A 379 -1.57 25.74 7.49
CA THR A 379 -2.49 26.11 8.59
C THR A 379 -1.91 25.62 9.92
N PRO A 380 -1.75 26.48 10.93
CA PRO A 380 -1.31 26.06 12.26
C PRO A 380 -2.24 24.97 12.81
N ALA A 381 -1.66 23.85 13.23
CA ALA A 381 -2.40 22.77 13.87
C ALA A 381 -2.22 22.82 15.39
N HIS A 382 -3.30 22.52 16.12
CA HIS A 382 -3.25 22.31 17.56
C HIS A 382 -3.27 20.83 17.87
N VAL A 383 -2.45 20.41 18.81
CA VAL A 383 -2.22 19.00 19.20
C VAL A 383 -2.66 18.80 20.64
N LEU A 384 -3.46 17.77 20.89
CA LEU A 384 -3.73 17.21 22.22
C LEU A 384 -3.16 15.80 22.28
N ALA A 385 -2.20 15.57 23.15
CA ALA A 385 -1.64 14.25 23.40
C ALA A 385 -1.99 13.75 24.79
N GLN A 386 -2.52 12.55 24.88
CA GLN A 386 -2.94 11.89 26.12
C GLN A 386 -2.21 10.55 26.21
N LEU A 387 -1.20 10.47 27.06
CA LEU A 387 -0.40 9.28 27.30
C LEU A 387 -0.97 8.48 28.45
N ILE A 388 -1.05 7.18 28.30
CA ILE A 388 -1.62 6.23 29.27
C ILE A 388 -0.59 5.15 29.55
N GLN A 389 -0.27 4.90 30.82
CA GLN A 389 0.60 3.81 31.23
C GLN A 389 -0.24 2.59 31.63
N ASP A 390 -0.14 1.52 30.87
CA ASP A 390 -0.77 0.21 31.18
C ASP A 390 0.31 -0.85 31.39
N GLY A 391 0.61 -1.12 32.65
CA GLY A 391 1.73 -1.97 33.05
C GLY A 391 3.07 -1.38 32.61
N ASN A 392 3.83 -2.14 31.82
CA ASN A 392 5.13 -1.70 31.28
C ASN A 392 5.02 -0.97 29.94
N SER A 393 3.80 -0.86 29.38
CA SER A 393 3.57 -0.21 28.09
C SER A 393 3.03 1.19 28.29
N ILE A 394 3.47 2.11 27.43
CA ILE A 394 2.92 3.47 27.36
C ILE A 394 2.28 3.61 25.99
N PHE A 395 1.00 4.00 25.98
CA PHE A 395 0.25 4.28 24.76
C PHE A 395 -0.09 5.77 24.72
N ALA A 396 -0.26 6.31 23.53
CA ALA A 396 -0.62 7.69 23.33
C ALA A 396 -1.80 7.84 22.35
N PHE A 397 -2.77 8.66 22.72
CA PHE A 397 -3.75 9.24 21.82
C PHE A 397 -3.26 10.63 21.42
N VAL A 398 -3.06 10.87 20.14
CA VAL A 398 -2.59 12.14 19.59
C VAL A 398 -3.65 12.71 18.67
N GLY A 399 -4.41 13.68 19.15
CA GLY A 399 -5.45 14.39 18.41
C GLY A 399 -4.93 15.65 17.78
N LEU A 400 -5.26 15.90 16.51
CA LEU A 400 -4.85 17.05 15.72
C LEU A 400 -6.04 17.64 14.97
N ALA A 401 -6.13 18.96 14.99
CA ALA A 401 -7.03 19.73 14.15
C ALA A 401 -6.43 21.12 13.89
N ALA A 402 -6.94 21.85 12.91
CA ALA A 402 -6.58 23.25 12.73
C ALA A 402 -6.89 24.03 14.02
N ALA A 403 -6.01 24.92 14.45
CA ALA A 403 -6.15 25.67 15.71
C ALA A 403 -7.53 26.36 15.82
N THR A 404 -8.06 26.88 14.71
CA THR A 404 -9.37 27.54 14.64
C THR A 404 -10.58 26.62 14.83
N SER A 405 -10.41 25.29 14.65
CA SER A 405 -11.50 24.29 14.78
C SER A 405 -11.22 23.25 15.87
N PHE A 406 -10.09 23.36 16.56
CA PHE A 406 -9.65 22.37 17.55
C PHE A 406 -10.68 22.13 18.65
N SER A 407 -11.29 23.20 19.20
CA SER A 407 -12.31 23.10 20.24
C SER A 407 -13.53 22.26 19.85
N THR A 408 -13.82 22.16 18.56
CA THR A 408 -14.90 21.28 18.04
C THR A 408 -14.56 19.80 18.17
N TYR A 409 -13.29 19.43 18.06
CA TYR A 409 -12.84 18.04 18.03
C TYR A 409 -12.19 17.55 19.32
N ALA A 410 -11.71 18.46 20.17
CA ALA A 410 -11.08 18.10 21.45
C ALA A 410 -11.92 17.19 22.34
N PRO A 411 -13.27 17.38 22.47
CA PRO A 411 -14.09 16.46 23.25
C PRO A 411 -14.06 15.02 22.71
N GLN A 412 -14.01 14.83 21.38
CA GLN A 412 -13.96 13.51 20.75
C GLN A 412 -12.60 12.84 20.98
N PHE A 413 -11.49 13.60 20.96
CA PHE A 413 -10.16 13.11 21.33
C PHE A 413 -10.12 12.63 22.77
N GLN A 414 -10.68 13.45 23.69
CA GLN A 414 -10.77 13.12 25.11
C GLN A 414 -11.65 11.90 25.35
N GLN A 415 -12.80 11.81 24.70
CA GLN A 415 -13.72 10.68 24.84
C GLN A 415 -13.08 9.37 24.41
N ALA A 416 -12.32 9.36 23.31
CA ALA A 416 -11.63 8.15 22.84
C ALA A 416 -10.59 7.69 23.88
N ALA A 417 -9.77 8.58 24.41
CA ALA A 417 -8.77 8.26 25.43
C ALA A 417 -9.42 7.84 26.76
N GLN A 418 -10.47 8.53 27.22
CA GLN A 418 -11.23 8.18 28.43
C GLN A 418 -11.91 6.82 28.33
N GLY A 419 -12.22 6.37 27.11
CA GLY A 419 -12.78 5.04 26.84
C GLY A 419 -11.74 3.93 26.77
N TYR A 420 -10.43 4.23 26.88
CA TYR A 420 -9.41 3.21 26.95
C TYR A 420 -9.61 2.29 28.15
N ALA A 421 -9.64 0.99 27.91
CA ALA A 421 -9.83 -0.01 28.96
C ALA A 421 -9.13 -1.31 28.60
N ARG A 422 -8.83 -2.13 29.62
CA ARG A 422 -8.37 -3.50 29.39
C ARG A 422 -9.48 -4.34 28.78
N LEU A 423 -9.11 -5.13 27.79
CA LEU A 423 -10.01 -6.10 27.16
C LEU A 423 -10.09 -7.36 28.03
N THR A 424 -11.28 -7.66 28.51
CA THR A 424 -11.56 -8.82 29.37
C THR A 424 -12.59 -9.78 28.77
N GLU A 425 -13.31 -9.35 27.71
CA GLU A 425 -14.33 -10.16 27.06
C GLU A 425 -13.70 -11.37 26.34
N ALA A 426 -13.97 -12.58 26.86
CA ALA A 426 -13.40 -13.82 26.33
C ALA A 426 -13.68 -14.03 24.83
N SER A 427 -14.88 -13.66 24.36
CA SER A 427 -15.27 -13.76 22.95
C SER A 427 -14.44 -12.86 22.00
N LYS A 428 -13.88 -11.77 22.51
CA LYS A 428 -13.02 -10.87 21.78
C LYS A 428 -11.57 -11.34 21.86
N LEU A 429 -11.10 -11.75 23.05
CA LEU A 429 -9.75 -12.27 23.28
C LEU A 429 -9.47 -13.57 22.51
N SER A 430 -10.48 -14.43 22.35
CA SER A 430 -10.33 -15.72 21.66
C SER A 430 -10.53 -15.66 20.14
N ARG A 431 -10.74 -14.46 19.57
CA ARG A 431 -11.00 -14.32 18.13
C ARG A 431 -9.76 -14.70 17.33
N GLN A 432 -9.92 -15.71 16.47
CA GLN A 432 -8.85 -16.22 15.61
C GLN A 432 -9.03 -15.73 14.16
N PRO A 433 -7.92 -15.57 13.42
CA PRO A 433 -7.98 -15.28 12.00
C PRO A 433 -8.60 -16.44 11.21
N GLU A 434 -9.09 -16.14 10.03
CA GLU A 434 -9.38 -17.17 9.03
C GLU A 434 -8.11 -17.53 8.27
N HIS A 435 -8.04 -18.78 7.81
CA HIS A 435 -6.92 -19.29 7.03
C HIS A 435 -7.41 -19.87 5.71
N LEU A 436 -6.54 -19.80 4.73
CA LEU A 436 -6.74 -20.48 3.46
C LEU A 436 -6.37 -21.95 3.62
N HIS A 437 -7.28 -22.84 3.22
CA HIS A 437 -7.05 -24.29 3.21
C HIS A 437 -7.17 -24.84 1.81
N ILE A 438 -6.28 -25.76 1.47
CA ILE A 438 -6.30 -26.44 0.18
C ILE A 438 -6.97 -27.82 0.36
N ARG A 439 -8.07 -27.99 -0.32
CA ARG A 439 -8.85 -29.24 -0.30
C ARG A 439 -8.71 -29.96 -1.64
N THR A 440 -8.95 -31.27 -1.64
CA THR A 440 -8.93 -32.11 -2.82
C THR A 440 -10.34 -32.62 -3.11
N ALA A 441 -10.80 -32.46 -4.34
CA ALA A 441 -12.10 -33.00 -4.77
C ALA A 441 -12.08 -34.53 -4.70
N THR A 442 -12.99 -35.12 -3.92
CA THR A 442 -13.08 -36.56 -3.70
C THR A 442 -13.75 -37.31 -4.85
N GLY A 443 -14.52 -36.60 -5.68
CA GLY A 443 -15.21 -37.08 -6.87
C GLY A 443 -15.32 -35.96 -7.91
N THR A 444 -15.81 -36.28 -9.10
CA THR A 444 -16.16 -35.26 -10.11
C THR A 444 -17.46 -34.55 -9.68
N GLN A 445 -17.39 -33.29 -9.31
CA GLN A 445 -18.49 -32.51 -8.74
C GLN A 445 -18.38 -31.04 -9.14
N THR A 446 -19.40 -30.22 -8.89
CA THR A 446 -19.30 -28.77 -9.07
C THR A 446 -18.52 -28.12 -7.94
N LEU A 447 -17.98 -26.93 -8.17
CA LEU A 447 -17.34 -26.14 -7.10
C LEU A 447 -18.33 -25.90 -5.96
N ALA A 448 -19.60 -25.57 -6.26
CA ALA A 448 -20.65 -25.42 -5.23
C ALA A 448 -20.75 -26.64 -4.32
N SER A 449 -20.81 -27.84 -4.92
CA SER A 449 -20.91 -29.09 -4.16
C SER A 449 -19.65 -29.35 -3.33
N ALA A 450 -18.47 -29.07 -3.89
CA ALA A 450 -17.19 -29.23 -3.18
C ALA A 450 -17.09 -28.29 -1.97
N LEU A 451 -17.51 -27.01 -2.11
CA LEU A 451 -17.55 -26.04 -1.03
C LEU A 451 -18.53 -26.42 0.07
N ALA A 452 -19.75 -26.87 -0.31
CA ALA A 452 -20.73 -27.35 0.65
C ALA A 452 -20.19 -28.55 1.44
N SER A 453 -19.55 -29.52 0.78
CA SER A 453 -18.92 -30.68 1.43
C SER A 453 -17.76 -30.28 2.36
N ALA A 454 -17.10 -29.14 2.09
CA ALA A 454 -16.06 -28.58 2.94
C ALA A 454 -16.60 -27.70 4.08
N GLY A 455 -17.93 -27.59 4.23
CA GLY A 455 -18.58 -26.81 5.30
C GLY A 455 -18.62 -25.29 5.02
N VAL A 456 -18.35 -24.86 3.80
CA VAL A 456 -18.41 -23.43 3.44
C VAL A 456 -19.87 -22.98 3.33
N PRO A 457 -20.29 -21.92 4.08
CA PRO A 457 -21.65 -21.40 3.97
C PRO A 457 -21.96 -20.89 2.55
N ALA A 458 -23.16 -21.18 2.05
CA ALA A 458 -23.59 -20.82 0.69
C ALA A 458 -23.46 -19.32 0.36
N LYS A 459 -23.62 -18.44 1.35
CA LYS A 459 -23.43 -16.99 1.21
C LYS A 459 -22.01 -16.59 0.80
N ARG A 460 -21.00 -17.45 1.01
CA ARG A 460 -19.60 -17.26 0.60
C ARG A 460 -19.25 -17.88 -0.75
N ASN A 461 -20.20 -18.54 -1.42
CA ASN A 461 -19.94 -19.26 -2.67
C ASN A 461 -19.31 -18.35 -3.73
N ASN A 462 -19.79 -17.12 -3.88
CA ASN A 462 -19.25 -16.18 -4.87
C ASN A 462 -17.80 -15.74 -4.53
N GLU A 463 -17.56 -15.44 -3.27
CA GLU A 463 -16.21 -15.16 -2.76
C GLU A 463 -15.24 -16.31 -3.06
N MET A 464 -15.66 -17.55 -2.74
CA MET A 464 -14.83 -18.72 -2.98
C MET A 464 -14.64 -19.02 -4.46
N ALA A 465 -15.65 -18.77 -5.30
CA ALA A 465 -15.53 -18.92 -6.74
C ALA A 465 -14.49 -17.97 -7.33
N ILE A 466 -14.52 -16.70 -6.93
CA ILE A 466 -13.52 -15.70 -7.34
C ILE A 466 -12.13 -16.09 -6.84
N LEU A 467 -12.00 -16.47 -5.57
CA LEU A 467 -10.74 -16.88 -4.96
C LEU A 467 -10.10 -18.07 -5.72
N ASN A 468 -10.91 -19.00 -6.22
CA ASN A 468 -10.47 -20.14 -7.02
C ASN A 468 -10.27 -19.79 -8.51
N GLY A 469 -10.60 -18.59 -8.96
CA GLY A 469 -10.58 -18.21 -10.38
C GLY A 469 -11.58 -19.03 -11.22
N MET A 470 -12.71 -19.43 -10.62
CA MET A 470 -13.70 -20.36 -11.21
C MET A 470 -15.11 -19.75 -11.14
N GLN A 471 -16.04 -20.35 -11.87
CA GLN A 471 -17.47 -20.16 -11.65
C GLN A 471 -17.97 -21.19 -10.64
N ILE A 472 -19.03 -20.86 -9.91
CA ILE A 472 -19.59 -21.75 -8.90
C ILE A 472 -20.13 -23.07 -9.49
N THR A 473 -20.49 -23.04 -10.77
CA THR A 473 -20.98 -24.18 -11.57
C THR A 473 -19.89 -25.01 -12.23
N ASP A 474 -18.62 -24.53 -12.19
CA ASP A 474 -17.51 -25.24 -12.82
C ASP A 474 -17.31 -26.61 -12.20
N ARG A 475 -16.99 -27.60 -13.04
CA ARG A 475 -16.76 -28.98 -12.63
C ARG A 475 -15.31 -29.17 -12.18
N LEU A 476 -15.16 -29.75 -11.01
CA LEU A 476 -13.90 -30.21 -10.44
C LEU A 476 -13.77 -31.73 -10.70
N PRO A 477 -12.88 -32.21 -11.57
CA PRO A 477 -12.54 -33.60 -11.61
C PRO A 477 -12.03 -34.12 -10.27
N LYS A 478 -12.21 -35.42 -10.01
CA LYS A 478 -11.60 -36.07 -8.83
C LYS A 478 -10.09 -35.78 -8.78
N GLY A 479 -9.57 -35.42 -7.60
CA GLY A 479 -8.17 -35.09 -7.39
C GLY A 479 -7.81 -33.62 -7.60
N THR A 480 -8.73 -32.78 -8.13
CA THR A 480 -8.48 -31.35 -8.31
C THR A 480 -8.37 -30.65 -6.96
N LEU A 481 -7.30 -29.89 -6.77
CA LEU A 481 -7.14 -29.02 -5.60
C LEU A 481 -8.02 -27.77 -5.73
N TYR A 482 -8.58 -27.30 -4.61
CA TYR A 482 -9.34 -26.07 -4.55
C TYR A 482 -9.17 -25.38 -3.19
N LYS A 483 -9.37 -24.07 -3.17
CA LYS A 483 -9.23 -23.22 -1.99
C LYS A 483 -10.55 -23.13 -1.23
N VAL A 484 -10.48 -23.21 0.08
CA VAL A 484 -11.54 -22.84 1.01
C VAL A 484 -10.98 -21.93 2.09
N VAL A 485 -11.82 -21.12 2.72
CA VAL A 485 -11.44 -20.24 3.82
C VAL A 485 -12.25 -20.62 5.06
N GLY A 486 -11.57 -20.75 6.17
CA GLY A 486 -12.16 -21.08 7.46
C GLY A 486 -11.17 -20.88 8.62
N LYS A 487 -11.65 -21.17 9.84
CA LYS A 487 -10.82 -21.13 11.06
C LYS A 487 -10.03 -22.41 11.23
#